data_81636618e1034ec7a91cab65d1b24dd2
#
_entry.id   81636618e1034ec7a91cab65d1b24dd2
#
_cell.length_a   1.000
_cell.length_b   1.000
_cell.length_c   1.000
_cell.angle_alpha   90.00
_cell.angle_beta   90.00
_cell.angle_gamma   90.00
#
_symmetry.space_group_name_H-M   'P 1'
#
loop_
_entity.id
_entity.type
_entity.pdbx_description
1 polymer ?
#
loop_
_entity_poly.entity_id
_entity_poly.type
_entity_poly.pdbx_seq_one_letter_code
_entity_poly.pdbx_strand_id
1 'polypeptide(L)'
;MSFWLWAGAILIAFVAFTFLIKRFKNAQTYYIASIIKTKRGTALIERIAGLGRVWDVLADIGLVMGFGAIAVDFRFGKKYKMKKRCALFAASVILLSLLFYFISSPFFSNNPFVGNFHAVFALSFGFMGLSGFAIMILVSQAADIIPKLIAGKKACPGIAPVIPGVQIPNVPVFVPLHAWISFLIILVLHEGFHGVLMRRAGLAIKSVGLILVGFLPIGAFVEPDEAKLKKAVPEKQLGIYAAGSLANLLSGMAIWLIVLAFAVFVISPLISPWADAEYEKATLGVVIAGIDQNAELCGEIYDNPAYGVLEKGMQIIAVNGKPVSRLADYMNEVGKNRFAAVELEVIAADGTQKSFTLNPNRLGMLGFYLQDMPNPAHEMSAGFKSAIFAINLLLEFFGWLILLSILVAIVNFLPVVPFDGGRMAILLFAPYLKGLKMSEEQTQKLIARFFIWLVGILILLNAIPLFL
;
A
#
# COMPACT_ATOMS: atom_id res chain seq x y z
N MET A 1 -25.54 -7.47 20.23
CA MET A 1 -26.12 -8.35 19.17
C MET A 1 -25.12 -9.44 18.87
N SER A 2 -25.54 -10.71 18.74
CA SER A 2 -24.60 -11.81 18.51
C SER A 2 -23.98 -11.71 17.12
N PHE A 3 -22.74 -12.17 16.97
CA PHE A 3 -22.02 -12.27 15.69
C PHE A 3 -22.87 -12.90 14.57
N TRP A 4 -23.63 -13.94 14.90
CA TRP A 4 -24.49 -14.65 13.95
C TRP A 4 -25.65 -13.83 13.41
N LEU A 5 -26.19 -12.89 14.19
CA LEU A 5 -27.24 -11.97 13.72
C LEU A 5 -26.69 -10.97 12.70
N TRP A 6 -25.50 -10.43 12.94
CA TRP A 6 -24.82 -9.55 11.97
C TRP A 6 -24.46 -10.28 10.69
N ALA A 7 -23.89 -11.49 10.79
CA ALA A 7 -23.56 -12.32 9.62
C ALA A 7 -24.81 -12.65 8.79
N GLY A 8 -25.90 -13.00 9.46
CA GLY A 8 -27.20 -13.24 8.81
C GLY A 8 -27.76 -11.99 8.11
N ALA A 9 -27.69 -10.82 8.77
CA ALA A 9 -28.17 -9.57 8.18
C ALA A 9 -27.36 -9.16 6.94
N ILE A 10 -26.03 -9.30 6.99
CA ILE A 10 -25.14 -9.05 5.85
C ILE A 10 -25.45 -10.01 4.69
N LEU A 11 -25.62 -11.30 4.97
CA LEU A 11 -25.97 -12.28 3.95
C LEU A 11 -27.33 -11.97 3.30
N ILE A 12 -28.33 -11.61 4.08
CA ILE A 12 -29.64 -11.18 3.58
C ILE A 12 -29.50 -9.94 2.70
N ALA A 13 -28.72 -8.92 3.14
CA ALA A 13 -28.45 -7.73 2.36
C ALA A 13 -27.75 -8.06 1.02
N PHE A 14 -26.80 -8.99 1.01
CA PHE A 14 -26.10 -9.43 -0.20
C PHE A 14 -27.06 -10.11 -1.18
N VAL A 15 -27.90 -11.04 -0.68
CA VAL A 15 -28.90 -11.72 -1.49
C VAL A 15 -29.93 -10.73 -2.05
N ALA A 16 -30.46 -9.84 -1.21
CA ALA A 16 -31.43 -8.82 -1.63
C ALA A 16 -30.85 -7.89 -2.70
N PHE A 17 -29.59 -7.44 -2.53
CA PHE A 17 -28.90 -6.62 -3.53
C PHE A 17 -28.69 -7.37 -4.84
N THR A 18 -28.32 -8.65 -4.79
CA THR A 18 -28.15 -9.48 -5.99
C THR A 18 -29.49 -9.63 -6.75
N PHE A 19 -30.60 -9.76 -6.02
CA PHE A 19 -31.94 -9.77 -6.62
C PHE A 19 -32.31 -8.43 -7.29
N LEU A 20 -31.90 -7.29 -6.71
CA LEU A 20 -32.08 -5.97 -7.33
C LEU A 20 -31.26 -5.85 -8.60
N ILE A 21 -29.99 -6.28 -8.58
CA ILE A 21 -29.09 -6.25 -9.72
C ILE A 21 -29.60 -7.14 -10.87
N LYS A 22 -30.22 -8.28 -10.58
CA LYS A 22 -30.80 -9.19 -11.59
C LYS A 22 -31.84 -8.49 -12.51
N ARG A 23 -32.44 -7.39 -12.06
CA ARG A 23 -33.38 -6.60 -12.87
C ARG A 23 -32.72 -5.79 -13.99
N PHE A 24 -31.40 -5.58 -13.93
CA PHE A 24 -30.68 -4.87 -14.98
C PHE A 24 -30.36 -5.80 -16.15
N LYS A 25 -30.74 -5.39 -17.37
CA LYS A 25 -30.56 -6.19 -18.61
C LYS A 25 -29.09 -6.60 -18.89
N ASN A 26 -28.14 -5.86 -18.35
CA ASN A 26 -26.70 -6.06 -18.57
C ASN A 26 -26.00 -6.77 -17.40
N ALA A 27 -26.74 -7.30 -16.43
CA ALA A 27 -26.21 -7.99 -15.28
C ALA A 27 -26.37 -9.52 -15.43
N GLN A 28 -25.30 -10.24 -15.11
CA GLN A 28 -25.30 -11.69 -14.92
C GLN A 28 -25.10 -11.95 -13.44
N THR A 29 -25.97 -12.74 -12.83
CA THR A 29 -25.91 -13.00 -11.37
C THR A 29 -25.67 -14.47 -11.11
N TYR A 30 -24.78 -14.75 -10.14
CA TYR A 30 -24.37 -16.07 -9.69
C TYR A 30 -24.44 -16.09 -8.15
N TYR A 31 -25.51 -16.67 -7.56
CA TYR A 31 -25.77 -16.68 -6.12
C TYR A 31 -25.68 -15.28 -5.49
N ILE A 32 -24.59 -14.95 -4.82
CA ILE A 32 -24.30 -13.64 -4.20
C ILE A 32 -23.38 -12.76 -5.04
N ALA A 33 -22.86 -13.27 -6.17
CA ALA A 33 -21.99 -12.53 -7.06
C ALA A 33 -22.75 -12.01 -8.28
N SER A 34 -22.33 -10.86 -8.79
CA SER A 34 -22.93 -10.22 -9.96
C SER A 34 -21.85 -9.64 -10.87
N ILE A 35 -22.04 -9.80 -12.17
CA ILE A 35 -21.18 -9.20 -13.21
C ILE A 35 -22.04 -8.21 -13.99
N ILE A 36 -21.70 -6.93 -13.93
CA ILE A 36 -22.40 -5.86 -14.65
C ILE A 36 -21.55 -5.48 -15.86
N LYS A 37 -22.04 -5.71 -17.08
CA LYS A 37 -21.38 -5.36 -18.34
C LYS A 37 -21.96 -4.10 -18.95
N THR A 38 -21.13 -3.23 -19.54
CA THR A 38 -21.56 -2.04 -20.25
C THR A 38 -20.64 -1.73 -21.44
N LYS A 39 -21.20 -1.08 -22.46
CA LYS A 39 -20.42 -0.51 -23.57
C LYS A 39 -20.14 1.00 -23.38
N ARG A 40 -20.78 1.66 -22.41
CA ARG A 40 -20.63 3.12 -22.25
C ARG A 40 -19.22 3.54 -21.91
N GLY A 41 -18.47 2.75 -21.11
CA GLY A 41 -17.07 3.04 -20.78
C GLY A 41 -16.10 2.89 -21.98
N THR A 42 -16.45 2.13 -23.00
CA THR A 42 -15.56 1.92 -24.17
C THR A 42 -15.30 3.22 -24.94
N ALA A 43 -16.31 4.10 -25.05
CA ALA A 43 -16.17 5.40 -25.72
C ALA A 43 -15.18 6.34 -24.98
N LEU A 44 -15.21 6.33 -23.66
CA LEU A 44 -14.23 7.08 -22.85
C LEU A 44 -12.82 6.54 -23.07
N ILE A 45 -12.65 5.23 -23.01
CA ILE A 45 -11.36 4.55 -23.26
C ILE A 45 -10.84 4.91 -24.67
N GLU A 46 -11.70 4.91 -25.69
CA GLU A 46 -11.34 5.29 -27.06
C GLU A 46 -10.84 6.73 -27.15
N ARG A 47 -11.57 7.66 -26.50
CA ARG A 47 -11.16 9.07 -26.45
C ARG A 47 -9.81 9.27 -25.78
N ILE A 48 -9.58 8.60 -24.65
CA ILE A 48 -8.31 8.67 -23.90
C ILE A 48 -7.18 8.04 -24.70
N ALA A 49 -7.42 6.90 -25.38
CA ALA A 49 -6.43 6.25 -26.26
C ALA A 49 -5.99 7.16 -27.42
N GLY A 50 -6.83 8.11 -27.84
CA GLY A 50 -6.55 9.11 -28.88
C GLY A 50 -5.45 10.12 -28.53
N LEU A 51 -4.99 10.23 -27.26
CA LEU A 51 -3.88 11.11 -26.84
C LEU A 51 -2.51 10.71 -27.42
N GLY A 52 -2.44 9.65 -28.20
CA GLY A 52 -1.31 9.37 -29.08
C GLY A 52 -0.12 8.70 -28.39
N ARG A 53 1.11 9.15 -28.74
CA ARG A 53 2.38 8.49 -28.36
C ARG A 53 2.68 8.48 -26.85
N VAL A 54 2.03 9.32 -26.06
CA VAL A 54 2.20 9.37 -24.60
C VAL A 54 1.99 7.98 -24.00
N TRP A 55 0.98 7.25 -24.49
CA TRP A 55 0.67 5.92 -23.99
C TRP A 55 1.75 4.88 -24.30
N ASP A 56 2.43 5.02 -25.44
CA ASP A 56 3.52 4.12 -25.83
C ASP A 56 4.74 4.32 -24.90
N VAL A 57 5.05 5.59 -24.55
CA VAL A 57 6.10 5.92 -23.57
C VAL A 57 5.74 5.45 -22.17
N LEU A 58 4.51 5.67 -21.74
CA LEU A 58 4.04 5.18 -20.44
C LEU A 58 4.08 3.66 -20.35
N ALA A 59 3.74 2.94 -21.44
CA ALA A 59 3.87 1.49 -21.48
C ALA A 59 5.31 1.02 -21.26
N ASP A 60 6.29 1.66 -21.93
CA ASP A 60 7.72 1.36 -21.75
C ASP A 60 8.19 1.68 -20.31
N ILE A 61 7.73 2.80 -19.72
CA ILE A 61 8.00 3.14 -18.32
C ILE A 61 7.43 2.08 -17.37
N GLY A 62 6.16 1.71 -17.56
CA GLY A 62 5.50 0.67 -16.74
C GLY A 62 6.22 -0.68 -16.83
N LEU A 63 6.68 -1.04 -18.02
CA LEU A 63 7.45 -2.26 -18.24
C LEU A 63 8.79 -2.24 -17.46
N VAL A 64 9.52 -1.12 -17.52
CA VAL A 64 10.79 -0.95 -16.78
C VAL A 64 10.55 -0.88 -15.27
N MET A 65 9.52 -0.16 -14.82
CA MET A 65 9.13 -0.12 -13.40
C MET A 65 8.78 -1.53 -12.89
N GLY A 66 8.09 -2.33 -13.69
CA GLY A 66 7.69 -3.68 -13.31
C GLY A 66 8.84 -4.69 -13.28
N PHE A 67 9.77 -4.64 -14.26
CA PHE A 67 10.78 -5.68 -14.47
C PHE A 67 12.22 -5.16 -14.67
N GLY A 68 12.50 -3.91 -14.35
CA GLY A 68 13.85 -3.35 -14.25
C GLY A 68 14.72 -3.57 -15.50
N ALA A 69 15.98 -3.96 -15.27
CA ALA A 69 16.97 -4.20 -16.32
C ALA A 69 16.57 -5.34 -17.28
N ILE A 70 15.78 -6.32 -16.83
CA ILE A 70 15.26 -7.39 -17.70
C ILE A 70 14.35 -6.79 -18.78
N ALA A 71 13.51 -5.84 -18.41
CA ALA A 71 12.66 -5.12 -19.36
C ALA A 71 13.47 -4.25 -20.33
N VAL A 72 14.50 -3.56 -19.84
CA VAL A 72 15.43 -2.78 -20.66
C VAL A 72 16.14 -3.67 -21.68
N ASP A 73 16.66 -4.83 -21.25
CA ASP A 73 17.33 -5.78 -22.15
C ASP A 73 16.34 -6.34 -23.21
N PHE A 74 15.14 -6.71 -22.80
CA PHE A 74 14.12 -7.19 -23.71
C PHE A 74 13.75 -6.14 -24.76
N ARG A 75 13.57 -4.90 -24.37
CA ARG A 75 13.10 -3.79 -25.24
C ARG A 75 14.20 -3.23 -26.13
N PHE A 76 15.42 -3.09 -25.62
CA PHE A 76 16.51 -2.37 -26.26
C PHE A 76 17.75 -3.24 -26.53
N GLY A 77 17.97 -4.29 -25.74
CA GLY A 77 19.19 -5.10 -25.78
C GLY A 77 19.35 -5.92 -27.06
N LYS A 78 18.24 -6.35 -27.67
CA LYS A 78 18.22 -7.17 -28.90
C LYS A 78 18.96 -6.52 -30.10
N LYS A 79 19.10 -5.18 -30.10
CA LYS A 79 19.79 -4.41 -31.16
C LYS A 79 21.32 -4.51 -31.10
N TYR A 80 21.89 -4.99 -29.98
CA TYR A 80 23.31 -4.93 -29.72
C TYR A 80 23.96 -6.32 -29.74
N LYS A 81 25.25 -6.35 -30.09
CA LYS A 81 26.08 -7.56 -29.92
C LYS A 81 26.25 -7.88 -28.42
N MET A 82 26.53 -9.14 -28.08
CA MET A 82 26.53 -9.66 -26.72
C MET A 82 27.32 -8.76 -25.72
N LYS A 83 28.55 -8.35 -26.01
CA LYS A 83 29.33 -7.48 -25.10
C LYS A 83 28.63 -6.17 -24.78
N LYS A 84 28.07 -5.47 -25.80
CA LYS A 84 27.31 -4.22 -25.59
C LYS A 84 25.99 -4.46 -24.88
N ARG A 85 25.34 -5.59 -25.15
CA ARG A 85 24.10 -5.99 -24.49
C ARG A 85 24.31 -6.25 -23.00
N CYS A 86 25.38 -7.00 -22.62
CA CYS A 86 25.75 -7.20 -21.22
C CYS A 86 26.11 -5.90 -20.51
N ALA A 87 26.84 -5.00 -21.18
CA ALA A 87 27.16 -3.68 -20.63
C ALA A 87 25.89 -2.82 -20.40
N LEU A 88 24.94 -2.80 -21.35
CA LEU A 88 23.67 -2.12 -21.21
C LEU A 88 22.87 -2.69 -20.03
N PHE A 89 22.79 -4.01 -19.91
CA PHE A 89 22.10 -4.68 -18.81
C PHE A 89 22.70 -4.30 -17.46
N ALA A 90 24.04 -4.42 -17.30
CA ALA A 90 24.72 -4.07 -16.06
C ALA A 90 24.55 -2.58 -15.70
N ALA A 91 24.68 -1.68 -16.69
CA ALA A 91 24.46 -0.26 -16.50
C ALA A 91 23.01 0.05 -16.06
N SER A 92 22.04 -0.65 -16.63
CA SER A 92 20.63 -0.51 -16.25
C SER A 92 20.37 -0.99 -14.83
N VAL A 93 20.95 -2.13 -14.42
CA VAL A 93 20.86 -2.60 -13.03
C VAL A 93 21.40 -1.53 -12.09
N ILE A 94 22.62 -1.04 -12.32
CA ILE A 94 23.26 -0.05 -11.46
C ILE A 94 22.43 1.24 -11.39
N LEU A 95 22.04 1.79 -12.55
CA LEU A 95 21.30 3.06 -12.61
C LEU A 95 19.95 2.98 -11.90
N LEU A 96 19.17 1.93 -12.18
CA LEU A 96 17.86 1.74 -11.56
C LEU A 96 17.97 1.44 -10.06
N SER A 97 19.00 0.70 -9.64
CA SER A 97 19.27 0.47 -8.22
C SER A 97 19.62 1.74 -7.48
N LEU A 98 20.48 2.59 -8.04
CA LEU A 98 20.84 3.87 -7.46
C LEU A 98 19.62 4.81 -7.41
N LEU A 99 18.84 4.89 -8.50
CA LEU A 99 17.65 5.71 -8.55
C LEU A 99 16.65 5.29 -7.45
N PHE A 100 16.38 4.01 -7.32
CA PHE A 100 15.50 3.47 -6.27
C PHE A 100 16.06 3.75 -4.88
N TYR A 101 17.35 3.51 -4.67
CA TYR A 101 18.02 3.73 -3.38
C TYR A 101 17.86 5.18 -2.91
N PHE A 102 18.14 6.16 -3.77
CA PHE A 102 18.04 7.56 -3.39
C PHE A 102 16.59 8.01 -3.18
N ILE A 103 15.64 7.58 -4.03
CA ILE A 103 14.22 7.95 -3.88
C ILE A 103 13.62 7.33 -2.62
N SER A 104 13.96 6.09 -2.28
CA SER A 104 13.40 5.39 -1.13
C SER A 104 14.14 5.63 0.20
N SER A 105 15.34 6.23 0.15
CA SER A 105 16.17 6.49 1.34
C SER A 105 15.41 7.22 2.47
N PRO A 106 14.63 8.28 2.24
CA PRO A 106 13.90 8.95 3.32
C PRO A 106 12.91 8.05 4.07
N PHE A 107 12.42 7.00 3.40
CA PHE A 107 11.45 6.06 3.98
C PHE A 107 12.11 4.90 4.73
N PHE A 108 13.32 4.51 4.32
CA PHE A 108 14.00 3.32 4.85
C PHE A 108 15.11 3.64 5.87
N SER A 109 15.73 4.82 5.79
CA SER A 109 16.88 5.19 6.65
C SER A 109 16.54 5.20 8.15
N ASN A 110 15.32 5.51 8.51
CA ASN A 110 14.87 5.62 9.91
C ASN A 110 14.33 4.30 10.50
N ASN A 111 14.31 3.21 9.71
CA ASN A 111 13.87 1.91 10.19
C ASN A 111 15.07 0.95 10.27
N PRO A 112 15.52 0.56 11.48
CA PRO A 112 16.73 -0.25 11.63
C PRO A 112 16.62 -1.64 10.98
N PHE A 113 15.44 -2.23 10.87
CA PHE A 113 15.24 -3.50 10.19
C PHE A 113 15.35 -3.36 8.67
N VAL A 114 14.62 -2.42 8.09
CA VAL A 114 14.57 -2.20 6.64
C VAL A 114 15.86 -1.54 6.14
N GLY A 115 16.45 -0.64 6.94
CA GLY A 115 17.70 0.05 6.60
C GLY A 115 18.85 -0.90 6.29
N ASN A 116 18.98 -1.99 7.04
CA ASN A 116 19.99 -3.03 6.79
C ASN A 116 19.82 -3.75 5.45
N PHE A 117 18.62 -3.85 4.93
CA PHE A 117 18.29 -4.50 3.65
C PHE A 117 18.09 -3.54 2.49
N HIS A 118 18.16 -2.22 2.72
CA HIS A 118 17.83 -1.21 1.73
C HIS A 118 18.61 -1.36 0.42
N ALA A 119 19.93 -1.60 0.50
CA ALA A 119 20.77 -1.84 -0.68
C ALA A 119 20.35 -3.11 -1.46
N VAL A 120 19.92 -4.16 -0.76
CA VAL A 120 19.44 -5.40 -1.37
C VAL A 120 18.12 -5.19 -2.06
N PHE A 121 17.20 -4.44 -1.45
CA PHE A 121 15.95 -4.03 -2.08
C PHE A 121 16.20 -3.18 -3.34
N ALA A 122 17.12 -2.22 -3.26
CA ALA A 122 17.49 -1.41 -4.41
C ALA A 122 18.09 -2.24 -5.54
N LEU A 123 18.97 -3.19 -5.24
CA LEU A 123 19.57 -4.09 -6.23
C LEU A 123 18.51 -4.98 -6.89
N SER A 124 17.58 -5.53 -6.11
CA SER A 124 16.50 -6.36 -6.64
C SER A 124 15.55 -5.55 -7.55
N PHE A 125 15.27 -4.29 -7.19
CA PHE A 125 14.53 -3.37 -8.05
C PHE A 125 15.30 -3.06 -9.34
N GLY A 126 16.59 -2.77 -9.25
CA GLY A 126 17.41 -2.52 -10.44
C GLY A 126 17.42 -3.71 -11.40
N PHE A 127 17.51 -4.93 -10.85
CA PHE A 127 17.50 -6.16 -11.64
C PHE A 127 16.13 -6.47 -12.25
N MET A 128 15.07 -6.47 -11.44
CA MET A 128 13.75 -6.98 -11.81
C MET A 128 12.59 -6.04 -11.44
N GLY A 129 12.84 -4.76 -11.25
CA GLY A 129 11.83 -3.74 -10.94
C GLY A 129 11.02 -4.04 -9.68
N LEU A 130 9.77 -3.59 -9.66
CA LEU A 130 8.84 -3.85 -8.55
C LEU A 130 8.54 -5.34 -8.37
N SER A 131 8.67 -6.16 -9.41
CA SER A 131 8.57 -7.62 -9.31
C SER A 131 9.67 -8.19 -8.41
N GLY A 132 10.93 -7.79 -8.63
CA GLY A 132 12.05 -8.18 -7.78
C GLY A 132 11.97 -7.62 -6.37
N PHE A 133 11.57 -6.36 -6.24
CA PHE A 133 11.32 -5.72 -4.95
C PHE A 133 10.26 -6.46 -4.13
N ALA A 134 9.11 -6.83 -4.74
CA ALA A 134 8.06 -7.58 -4.07
C ALA A 134 8.53 -8.98 -3.61
N ILE A 135 9.30 -9.69 -4.44
CA ILE A 135 9.90 -10.97 -4.03
C ILE A 135 10.83 -10.77 -2.84
N MET A 136 11.67 -9.72 -2.86
CA MET A 136 12.61 -9.46 -1.76
C MET A 136 11.91 -9.07 -0.46
N ILE A 137 10.77 -8.38 -0.51
CA ILE A 137 9.94 -8.17 0.68
C ILE A 137 9.51 -9.52 1.27
N LEU A 138 8.95 -10.41 0.46
CA LEU A 138 8.51 -11.73 0.92
C LEU A 138 9.68 -12.57 1.47
N VAL A 139 10.85 -12.50 0.85
CA VAL A 139 12.07 -13.20 1.31
C VAL A 139 12.53 -12.63 2.65
N SER A 140 12.62 -11.31 2.79
CA SER A 140 13.08 -10.67 4.02
C SER A 140 12.14 -10.94 5.20
N GLN A 141 10.84 -10.93 4.97
CA GLN A 141 9.84 -11.26 5.98
C GLN A 141 9.92 -12.75 6.37
N ALA A 142 10.03 -13.67 5.41
CA ALA A 142 10.22 -15.09 5.70
C ALA A 142 11.51 -15.34 6.49
N ALA A 143 12.59 -14.60 6.20
CA ALA A 143 13.85 -14.67 6.93
C ALA A 143 13.74 -14.18 8.39
N ASP A 144 12.80 -13.31 8.71
CA ASP A 144 12.48 -12.91 10.09
C ASP A 144 11.55 -13.93 10.79
N ILE A 145 10.53 -14.40 10.07
CA ILE A 145 9.49 -15.30 10.60
C ILE A 145 10.05 -16.69 10.96
N ILE A 146 10.79 -17.32 10.02
CA ILE A 146 11.22 -18.73 10.17
C ILE A 146 12.07 -18.95 11.42
N PRO A 147 13.13 -18.17 11.71
CA PRO A 147 13.93 -18.36 12.93
C PRO A 147 13.12 -18.19 14.21
N LYS A 148 12.16 -17.25 14.24
CA LYS A 148 11.27 -17.05 15.39
C LYS A 148 10.41 -18.28 15.64
N LEU A 149 9.78 -18.82 14.60
CA LEU A 149 8.95 -20.00 14.71
C LEU A 149 9.75 -21.25 15.12
N ILE A 150 10.95 -21.44 14.59
CA ILE A 150 11.85 -22.55 14.99
C ILE A 150 12.24 -22.42 16.48
N ALA A 151 12.43 -21.18 16.96
CA ALA A 151 12.71 -20.91 18.38
C ALA A 151 11.45 -20.98 19.28
N GLY A 152 10.30 -21.40 18.77
CA GLY A 152 9.03 -21.46 19.51
C GLY A 152 8.44 -20.09 19.86
N LYS A 153 8.90 -19.03 19.20
CA LYS A 153 8.39 -17.66 19.39
C LYS A 153 7.27 -17.36 18.40
N LYS A 154 6.38 -16.46 18.80
CA LYS A 154 5.39 -15.90 17.87
C LYS A 154 6.06 -14.90 16.90
N ALA A 155 5.44 -14.71 15.74
CA ALA A 155 5.90 -13.75 14.74
C ALA A 155 4.69 -13.05 14.11
N CYS A 156 4.89 -11.80 13.63
CA CYS A 156 3.88 -11.14 12.83
C CYS A 156 3.75 -11.82 11.46
N PRO A 157 2.53 -11.95 10.92
CA PRO A 157 2.36 -12.41 9.55
C PRO A 157 2.99 -11.40 8.57
N GLY A 158 3.77 -11.92 7.63
CA GLY A 158 4.37 -11.10 6.58
C GLY A 158 3.38 -10.67 5.50
N ILE A 159 2.27 -11.40 5.37
CA ILE A 159 1.15 -11.08 4.50
C ILE A 159 -0.16 -11.30 5.24
N ALA A 160 -1.16 -10.51 4.87
CA ALA A 160 -2.53 -10.70 5.36
C ALA A 160 -3.54 -10.30 4.27
N PRO A 161 -4.74 -10.88 4.27
CA PRO A 161 -5.80 -10.38 3.40
C PRO A 161 -6.20 -8.96 3.82
N VAL A 162 -6.47 -8.10 2.84
CA VAL A 162 -6.94 -6.74 3.10
C VAL A 162 -8.46 -6.73 2.91
N ILE A 163 -9.20 -6.71 4.02
CA ILE A 163 -10.67 -6.68 4.03
C ILE A 163 -11.10 -5.42 4.80
N PRO A 164 -11.50 -4.33 4.09
CA PRO A 164 -11.90 -3.11 4.77
C PRO A 164 -13.05 -3.32 5.75
N GLY A 165 -12.90 -2.77 6.96
CA GLY A 165 -13.85 -2.89 8.05
C GLY A 165 -13.68 -4.16 8.91
N VAL A 166 -12.69 -5.02 8.62
CA VAL A 166 -12.44 -6.26 9.36
C VAL A 166 -11.04 -6.22 9.99
N GLN A 167 -10.97 -6.40 11.31
CA GLN A 167 -9.70 -6.60 12.00
C GLN A 167 -9.26 -8.06 11.83
N ILE A 168 -8.11 -8.26 11.20
CA ILE A 168 -7.50 -9.58 11.04
C ILE A 168 -6.67 -9.91 12.29
N PRO A 169 -6.86 -11.05 12.94
CA PRO A 169 -6.06 -11.46 14.10
C PRO A 169 -4.55 -11.43 13.78
N ASN A 170 -3.75 -11.01 14.74
CA ASN A 170 -2.28 -10.88 14.63
C ASN A 170 -1.79 -9.89 13.54
N VAL A 171 -2.67 -9.11 12.92
CA VAL A 171 -2.30 -8.07 11.96
C VAL A 171 -2.44 -6.70 12.62
N PRO A 172 -1.35 -5.93 12.79
CA PRO A 172 -1.37 -4.66 13.50
C PRO A 172 -1.97 -3.49 12.69
N VAL A 173 -2.59 -3.78 11.54
CA VAL A 173 -3.16 -2.75 10.65
C VAL A 173 -4.64 -3.01 10.47
N PHE A 174 -5.46 -2.01 10.80
CA PHE A 174 -6.89 -1.99 10.51
C PHE A 174 -7.16 -1.13 9.27
N VAL A 175 -7.84 -1.69 8.29
CA VAL A 175 -8.24 -0.98 7.07
C VAL A 175 -9.68 -0.50 7.24
N PRO A 176 -9.96 0.81 7.21
CA PRO A 176 -11.29 1.32 7.48
C PRO A 176 -12.29 0.95 6.37
N LEU A 177 -13.57 0.93 6.74
CA LEU A 177 -14.65 0.49 5.84
C LEU A 177 -14.73 1.34 4.55
N HIS A 178 -14.45 2.64 4.62
CA HIS A 178 -14.48 3.53 3.46
C HIS A 178 -13.40 3.19 2.40
N ALA A 179 -12.39 2.39 2.73
CA ALA A 179 -11.39 1.92 1.77
C ALA A 179 -11.98 1.04 0.65
N TRP A 180 -13.22 0.54 0.77
CA TRP A 180 -13.93 -0.08 -0.36
C TRP A 180 -14.12 0.89 -1.53
N ILE A 181 -14.33 2.19 -1.25
CA ILE A 181 -14.41 3.22 -2.29
C ILE A 181 -13.04 3.38 -2.96
N SER A 182 -11.96 3.37 -2.17
CA SER A 182 -10.59 3.40 -2.70
C SER A 182 -10.33 2.21 -3.63
N PHE A 183 -10.70 0.99 -3.23
CA PHE A 183 -10.57 -0.19 -4.10
C PHE A 183 -11.35 -0.05 -5.41
N LEU A 184 -12.59 0.45 -5.36
CA LEU A 184 -13.37 0.67 -6.58
C LEU A 184 -12.66 1.62 -7.54
N ILE A 185 -12.15 2.75 -7.04
CA ILE A 185 -11.41 3.73 -7.83
C ILE A 185 -10.16 3.09 -8.44
N ILE A 186 -9.37 2.38 -7.63
CA ILE A 186 -8.15 1.71 -8.04
C ILE A 186 -8.41 0.68 -9.14
N LEU A 187 -9.44 -0.17 -8.97
CA LEU A 187 -9.80 -1.19 -9.95
C LEU A 187 -10.27 -0.58 -11.27
N VAL A 188 -11.09 0.46 -11.23
CA VAL A 188 -11.58 1.14 -12.44
C VAL A 188 -10.44 1.79 -13.21
N LEU A 189 -9.49 2.44 -12.53
CA LEU A 189 -8.32 3.03 -13.16
C LEU A 189 -7.40 1.95 -13.75
N HIS A 190 -7.11 0.90 -12.99
CA HIS A 190 -6.29 -0.23 -13.41
C HIS A 190 -6.80 -0.85 -14.72
N GLU A 191 -8.05 -1.28 -14.71
CA GLU A 191 -8.69 -1.89 -15.89
C GLU A 191 -8.87 -0.91 -17.05
N GLY A 192 -9.18 0.35 -16.71
CA GLY A 192 -9.31 1.41 -17.71
C GLY A 192 -8.04 1.59 -18.53
N PHE A 193 -6.87 1.56 -17.89
CA PHE A 193 -5.58 1.71 -18.59
C PHE A 193 -5.21 0.48 -19.40
N HIS A 194 -5.54 -0.73 -18.96
CA HIS A 194 -5.46 -1.91 -19.84
C HIS A 194 -6.26 -1.68 -21.14
N GLY A 195 -7.49 -1.18 -21.00
CA GLY A 195 -8.34 -0.84 -22.14
C GLY A 195 -7.71 0.20 -23.07
N VAL A 196 -7.12 1.26 -22.51
CA VAL A 196 -6.43 2.31 -23.29
C VAL A 196 -5.30 1.72 -24.14
N LEU A 197 -4.44 0.91 -23.53
CA LEU A 197 -3.32 0.26 -24.24
C LEU A 197 -3.81 -0.82 -25.24
N MET A 198 -4.89 -1.54 -24.94
CA MET A 198 -5.54 -2.45 -25.91
C MET A 198 -5.98 -1.67 -27.16
N ARG A 199 -6.66 -0.54 -27.01
CA ARG A 199 -7.09 0.29 -28.16
C ARG A 199 -5.90 0.85 -28.93
N ARG A 200 -4.84 1.31 -28.22
CA ARG A 200 -3.56 1.72 -28.85
C ARG A 200 -2.91 0.59 -29.65
N ALA A 201 -2.99 -0.65 -29.17
CA ALA A 201 -2.50 -1.83 -29.88
C ALA A 201 -3.36 -2.25 -31.09
N GLY A 202 -4.50 -1.59 -31.31
CA GLY A 202 -5.47 -1.92 -32.37
C GLY A 202 -6.43 -3.05 -32.01
N LEU A 203 -6.53 -3.39 -30.73
CA LEU A 203 -7.42 -4.45 -30.24
C LEU A 203 -8.82 -3.89 -29.94
N ALA A 204 -9.86 -4.65 -30.30
CA ALA A 204 -11.23 -4.30 -29.97
C ALA A 204 -11.54 -4.66 -28.51
N ILE A 205 -12.28 -3.77 -27.83
CA ILE A 205 -12.85 -4.01 -26.50
C ILE A 205 -14.30 -4.43 -26.69
N LYS A 206 -14.68 -5.61 -26.17
CA LYS A 206 -16.05 -6.13 -26.27
C LYS A 206 -16.98 -5.49 -25.27
N SER A 207 -16.54 -5.38 -24.02
CA SER A 207 -17.28 -4.75 -22.92
C SER A 207 -16.35 -4.32 -21.81
N VAL A 208 -16.84 -3.46 -20.92
CA VAL A 208 -16.23 -3.11 -19.63
C VAL A 208 -17.23 -3.43 -18.52
N GLY A 209 -16.77 -3.68 -17.32
CA GLY A 209 -17.72 -3.96 -16.25
C GLY A 209 -17.11 -4.06 -14.86
N LEU A 210 -18.01 -4.34 -13.92
CA LEU A 210 -17.69 -4.55 -12.51
C LEU A 210 -18.13 -5.95 -12.07
N ILE A 211 -17.35 -6.52 -11.15
CA ILE A 211 -17.65 -7.75 -10.45
C ILE A 211 -18.00 -7.37 -9.02
N LEU A 212 -19.18 -7.75 -8.58
CA LEU A 212 -19.69 -7.46 -7.25
C LEU A 212 -19.94 -8.76 -6.49
N VAL A 213 -19.70 -8.74 -5.18
CA VAL A 213 -20.23 -9.74 -4.22
C VAL A 213 -21.17 -9.00 -3.27
N GLY A 214 -22.46 -9.30 -3.36
CA GLY A 214 -23.49 -8.43 -2.82
C GLY A 214 -23.34 -7.04 -3.44
N PHE A 215 -23.21 -6.02 -2.59
CA PHE A 215 -22.97 -4.63 -2.99
C PHE A 215 -21.47 -4.25 -3.04
N LEU A 216 -20.56 -5.13 -2.63
CA LEU A 216 -19.12 -4.83 -2.58
C LEU A 216 -18.47 -5.01 -3.96
N PRO A 217 -17.77 -4.02 -4.50
CA PRO A 217 -17.03 -4.12 -5.75
C PRO A 217 -15.71 -4.84 -5.50
N ILE A 218 -15.65 -6.12 -5.87
CA ILE A 218 -14.46 -6.97 -5.72
C ILE A 218 -13.57 -6.99 -6.94
N GLY A 219 -14.04 -6.51 -8.09
CA GLY A 219 -13.27 -6.46 -9.33
C GLY A 219 -13.88 -5.51 -10.36
N ALA A 220 -13.02 -5.08 -11.28
CA ALA A 220 -13.41 -4.46 -12.53
C ALA A 220 -12.80 -5.29 -13.67
N PHE A 221 -13.24 -5.09 -14.90
CA PHE A 221 -12.65 -5.73 -16.06
C PHE A 221 -12.88 -4.94 -17.35
N VAL A 222 -11.93 -5.09 -18.26
CA VAL A 222 -12.07 -4.72 -19.67
C VAL A 222 -11.91 -5.99 -20.48
N GLU A 223 -12.94 -6.38 -21.22
CA GLU A 223 -12.98 -7.63 -21.98
C GLU A 223 -12.34 -7.45 -23.37
N PRO A 224 -11.09 -7.95 -23.59
CA PRO A 224 -10.44 -7.89 -24.89
C PRO A 224 -10.94 -8.99 -25.84
N ASP A 225 -10.54 -8.88 -27.10
CA ASP A 225 -10.48 -10.03 -27.99
C ASP A 225 -9.23 -10.86 -27.65
N GLU A 226 -9.38 -11.86 -26.77
CA GLU A 226 -8.26 -12.68 -26.28
C GLU A 226 -7.47 -13.37 -27.38
N ALA A 227 -8.14 -13.82 -28.46
CA ALA A 227 -7.47 -14.49 -29.55
C ALA A 227 -6.53 -13.53 -30.30
N LYS A 228 -6.94 -12.27 -30.46
CA LYS A 228 -6.10 -11.22 -31.06
C LYS A 228 -5.01 -10.77 -30.11
N LEU A 229 -5.31 -10.66 -28.80
CA LEU A 229 -4.31 -10.28 -27.80
C LEU A 229 -3.15 -11.30 -27.76
N LYS A 230 -3.45 -12.59 -27.73
CA LYS A 230 -2.42 -13.67 -27.74
C LYS A 230 -1.58 -13.69 -29.01
N LYS A 231 -2.12 -13.22 -30.15
CA LYS A 231 -1.39 -13.12 -31.43
C LYS A 231 -0.65 -11.80 -31.61
N ALA A 232 -0.86 -10.82 -30.74
CA ALA A 232 -0.17 -9.54 -30.81
C ALA A 232 1.33 -9.73 -30.54
N VAL A 233 2.17 -8.84 -31.08
CA VAL A 233 3.62 -8.88 -30.81
C VAL A 233 3.90 -8.72 -29.32
N PRO A 234 4.92 -9.41 -28.77
CA PRO A 234 5.20 -9.43 -27.34
C PRO A 234 5.32 -8.03 -26.70
N GLU A 235 5.89 -7.07 -27.42
CA GLU A 235 6.04 -5.68 -26.95
C GLU A 235 4.70 -5.01 -26.69
N LYS A 236 3.67 -5.27 -27.52
CA LYS A 236 2.30 -4.76 -27.32
C LYS A 236 1.61 -5.46 -26.15
N GLN A 237 1.78 -6.79 -26.04
CA GLN A 237 1.22 -7.55 -24.93
C GLN A 237 1.81 -7.05 -23.59
N LEU A 238 3.13 -6.88 -23.52
CA LEU A 238 3.82 -6.38 -22.32
C LEU A 238 3.35 -4.98 -21.93
N GLY A 239 3.20 -4.07 -22.91
CA GLY A 239 2.67 -2.73 -22.64
C GLY A 239 1.26 -2.77 -22.07
N ILE A 240 0.39 -3.65 -22.61
CA ILE A 240 -0.97 -3.82 -22.10
C ILE A 240 -0.95 -4.36 -20.66
N TYR A 241 -0.16 -5.39 -20.36
CA TYR A 241 -0.08 -5.95 -19.00
C TYR A 241 0.55 -4.99 -17.98
N ALA A 242 1.52 -4.17 -18.38
CA ALA A 242 2.12 -3.18 -17.50
C ALA A 242 1.17 -2.00 -17.17
N ALA A 243 0.17 -1.76 -18.02
CA ALA A 243 -0.65 -0.55 -17.99
C ALA A 243 -1.45 -0.40 -16.70
N GLY A 244 -2.09 -1.46 -16.21
CA GLY A 244 -2.91 -1.41 -15.01
C GLY A 244 -2.12 -1.03 -13.76
N SER A 245 -1.01 -1.73 -13.53
CA SER A 245 -0.12 -1.44 -12.40
C SER A 245 0.51 -0.05 -12.50
N LEU A 246 0.90 0.37 -13.71
CA LEU A 246 1.39 1.74 -13.92
C LEU A 246 0.33 2.79 -13.62
N ALA A 247 -0.93 2.55 -14.03
CA ALA A 247 -2.03 3.45 -13.72
C ALA A 247 -2.19 3.67 -12.21
N ASN A 248 -2.09 2.59 -11.44
CA ASN A 248 -2.18 2.66 -9.99
C ASN A 248 -1.01 3.45 -9.38
N LEU A 249 0.23 3.26 -9.86
CA LEU A 249 1.38 4.06 -9.42
C LEU A 249 1.22 5.55 -9.77
N LEU A 250 0.83 5.85 -11.00
CA LEU A 250 0.65 7.23 -11.46
C LEU A 250 -0.51 7.93 -10.74
N SER A 251 -1.63 7.24 -10.54
CA SER A 251 -2.77 7.80 -9.82
C SER A 251 -2.43 8.02 -8.34
N GLY A 252 -1.78 7.06 -7.68
CA GLY A 252 -1.30 7.23 -6.30
C GLY A 252 -0.36 8.42 -6.17
N MET A 253 0.61 8.57 -7.08
CA MET A 253 1.53 9.72 -7.10
C MET A 253 0.81 11.04 -7.39
N ALA A 254 -0.12 11.06 -8.35
CA ALA A 254 -0.88 12.27 -8.67
C ALA A 254 -1.74 12.72 -7.49
N ILE A 255 -2.43 11.79 -6.82
CA ILE A 255 -3.22 12.08 -5.63
C ILE A 255 -2.32 12.56 -4.49
N TRP A 256 -1.16 11.92 -4.29
CA TRP A 256 -0.18 12.37 -3.29
C TRP A 256 0.28 13.80 -3.54
N LEU A 257 0.59 14.16 -4.79
CA LEU A 257 0.97 15.53 -5.15
C LEU A 257 -0.18 16.54 -4.91
N ILE A 258 -1.43 16.15 -5.19
CA ILE A 258 -2.60 16.99 -4.93
C ILE A 258 -2.78 17.19 -3.41
N VAL A 259 -2.67 16.13 -2.62
CA VAL A 259 -2.76 16.21 -1.15
C VAL A 259 -1.61 17.04 -0.57
N LEU A 260 -0.39 16.87 -1.08
CA LEU A 260 0.77 17.68 -0.70
C LEU A 260 0.55 19.16 -1.02
N ALA A 261 0.08 19.48 -2.23
CA ALA A 261 -0.24 20.85 -2.60
C ALA A 261 -1.34 21.44 -1.70
N PHE A 262 -2.39 20.66 -1.41
CA PHE A 262 -3.44 21.07 -0.48
C PHE A 262 -2.89 21.30 0.94
N ALA A 263 -2.01 20.44 1.43
CA ALA A 263 -1.34 20.60 2.71
C ALA A 263 -0.50 21.88 2.77
N VAL A 264 0.31 22.15 1.74
CA VAL A 264 1.22 23.31 1.68
C VAL A 264 0.48 24.64 1.46
N PHE A 265 -0.51 24.65 0.58
CA PHE A 265 -1.16 25.91 0.16
C PHE A 265 -2.47 26.22 0.87
N VAL A 266 -3.10 25.24 1.53
CA VAL A 266 -4.38 25.42 2.20
C VAL A 266 -4.30 25.05 3.68
N ILE A 267 -3.88 23.83 4.02
CA ILE A 267 -3.86 23.40 5.43
C ILE A 267 -2.87 24.26 6.22
N SER A 268 -1.61 24.28 5.81
CA SER A 268 -0.55 24.97 6.56
C SER A 268 -0.82 26.48 6.75
N PRO A 269 -1.17 27.28 5.71
CA PRO A 269 -1.34 28.73 5.89
C PRO A 269 -2.73 29.16 6.39
N LEU A 270 -3.78 28.37 6.18
CA LEU A 270 -5.16 28.80 6.46
C LEU A 270 -5.80 27.99 7.58
N ILE A 271 -5.73 26.64 7.49
CA ILE A 271 -6.45 25.75 8.41
C ILE A 271 -5.69 25.60 9.71
N SER A 272 -4.36 25.35 9.67
CA SER A 272 -3.57 25.14 10.89
C SER A 272 -3.60 26.33 11.83
N PRO A 273 -3.39 27.59 11.40
CA PRO A 273 -3.45 28.74 12.32
C PRO A 273 -4.84 28.94 12.94
N TRP A 274 -5.91 28.69 12.13
CA TRP A 274 -7.28 28.75 12.64
C TRP A 274 -7.56 27.65 13.67
N ALA A 275 -7.14 26.42 13.36
CA ALA A 275 -7.32 25.28 14.27
C ALA A 275 -6.47 25.46 15.54
N ASP A 276 -5.22 25.89 15.40
CA ASP A 276 -4.30 26.14 16.51
C ASP A 276 -4.84 27.17 17.48
N ALA A 277 -5.37 28.29 16.99
CA ALA A 277 -5.96 29.34 17.82
C ALA A 277 -7.18 28.87 18.62
N GLU A 278 -7.97 27.94 18.06
CA GLU A 278 -9.12 27.37 18.75
C GLU A 278 -8.70 26.30 19.78
N TYR A 279 -7.76 25.43 19.41
CA TYR A 279 -7.21 24.43 20.34
C TYR A 279 -6.46 25.09 21.52
N GLU A 280 -5.72 26.19 21.29
CA GLU A 280 -5.02 26.92 22.33
C GLU A 280 -5.96 27.48 23.39
N LYS A 281 -7.15 27.98 23.01
CA LYS A 281 -8.17 28.41 23.94
C LYS A 281 -8.82 27.25 24.69
N ALA A 282 -9.03 26.12 23.99
CA ALA A 282 -9.76 24.99 24.50
C ALA A 282 -8.94 24.02 25.34
N THR A 283 -7.59 24.21 25.40
CA THR A 283 -6.66 23.28 26.06
C THR A 283 -5.85 24.01 27.15
N LEU A 284 -5.79 23.44 28.37
CA LEU A 284 -4.97 23.95 29.48
C LEU A 284 -3.60 23.28 29.56
N GLY A 285 -3.35 22.23 28.78
CA GLY A 285 -2.09 21.48 28.82
C GLY A 285 -2.29 20.05 28.39
N VAL A 286 -1.25 19.23 28.54
CA VAL A 286 -1.24 17.81 28.18
C VAL A 286 -1.03 16.96 29.42
N VAL A 287 -1.91 15.99 29.64
CA VAL A 287 -1.83 15.07 30.76
C VAL A 287 -1.63 13.63 30.34
N ILE A 288 -0.98 12.85 31.20
CA ILE A 288 -0.84 11.40 31.05
C ILE A 288 -2.18 10.76 31.41
N ALA A 289 -2.90 10.28 30.44
CA ALA A 289 -4.22 9.65 30.60
C ALA A 289 -4.15 8.19 31.05
N GLY A 290 -3.06 7.50 30.73
CA GLY A 290 -2.83 6.11 31.11
C GLY A 290 -1.41 5.67 30.79
N ILE A 291 -0.98 4.58 31.43
CA ILE A 291 0.33 3.97 31.25
C ILE A 291 0.13 2.46 31.20
N ASP A 292 0.63 1.82 30.15
CA ASP A 292 0.62 0.36 30.03
C ASP A 292 1.96 -0.20 30.49
N GLN A 293 1.91 -1.30 31.21
CA GLN A 293 3.13 -2.00 31.64
C GLN A 293 3.91 -2.52 30.45
N ASN A 294 3.21 -3.13 29.51
CA ASN A 294 3.82 -3.78 28.36
C ASN A 294 3.09 -3.39 27.06
N ALA A 295 3.82 -3.37 25.96
CA ALA A 295 3.25 -3.37 24.63
C ALA A 295 3.37 -4.79 24.06
N GLU A 296 2.31 -5.29 23.46
CA GLU A 296 2.32 -6.58 22.76
C GLU A 296 2.25 -6.35 21.24
N LEU A 297 3.16 -6.96 20.52
CA LEU A 297 3.11 -7.00 19.05
C LEU A 297 3.31 -8.44 18.57
N CYS A 298 2.28 -9.01 17.97
CA CYS A 298 2.27 -10.38 17.45
C CYS A 298 2.76 -11.44 18.48
N GLY A 299 2.38 -11.24 19.76
CA GLY A 299 2.71 -12.14 20.85
C GLY A 299 4.12 -11.99 21.44
N GLU A 300 4.93 -11.07 20.95
CA GLU A 300 6.12 -10.60 21.64
C GLU A 300 5.74 -9.45 22.60
N ILE A 301 6.20 -9.55 23.84
CA ILE A 301 5.93 -8.57 24.89
C ILE A 301 7.14 -7.66 25.02
N TYR A 302 6.91 -6.37 25.04
CA TYR A 302 7.91 -5.33 25.15
C TYR A 302 7.60 -4.48 26.38
N ASP A 303 8.52 -4.42 27.34
CA ASP A 303 8.37 -3.56 28.50
C ASP A 303 8.32 -2.10 28.08
N ASN A 304 7.42 -1.36 28.70
CA ASN A 304 7.26 0.06 28.45
C ASN A 304 8.05 0.89 29.44
N PRO A 305 8.95 1.77 28.97
CA PRO A 305 9.87 2.50 29.86
C PRO A 305 9.19 3.52 30.78
N ALA A 306 7.98 3.92 30.47
CA ALA A 306 7.21 4.83 31.34
C ALA A 306 6.61 4.14 32.59
N TYR A 307 6.45 2.80 32.52
CA TYR A 307 5.83 2.06 33.66
C TYR A 307 6.72 2.07 34.90
N GLY A 308 6.15 2.43 36.04
CA GLY A 308 6.86 2.59 37.30
C GLY A 308 7.74 3.85 37.41
N VAL A 309 7.79 4.67 36.34
CA VAL A 309 8.55 5.92 36.28
C VAL A 309 7.62 7.13 36.26
N LEU A 310 6.60 7.09 35.43
CA LEU A 310 5.57 8.11 35.28
C LEU A 310 4.27 7.68 35.97
N GLU A 311 3.41 8.63 36.28
CA GLU A 311 2.11 8.39 36.90
C GLU A 311 0.99 9.03 36.06
N LYS A 312 -0.18 8.39 36.07
CA LYS A 312 -1.38 8.93 35.47
C LYS A 312 -1.74 10.27 36.15
N GLY A 313 -2.11 11.26 35.34
CA GLY A 313 -2.47 12.60 35.81
C GLY A 313 -1.30 13.58 35.84
N MET A 314 -0.05 13.15 35.68
CA MET A 314 1.08 14.07 35.50
C MET A 314 0.86 14.91 34.23
N GLN A 315 1.09 16.23 34.36
CA GLN A 315 1.01 17.17 33.24
C GLN A 315 2.39 17.31 32.58
N ILE A 316 2.49 17.10 31.28
CA ILE A 316 3.72 17.35 30.53
C ILE A 316 3.79 18.84 30.21
N ILE A 317 4.90 19.50 30.57
CA ILE A 317 5.14 20.92 30.34
C ILE A 317 6.23 21.18 29.30
N ALA A 318 7.19 20.24 29.14
CA ALA A 318 8.21 20.33 28.10
C ALA A 318 8.65 18.94 27.66
N VAL A 319 9.13 18.87 26.39
CA VAL A 319 9.74 17.70 25.78
C VAL A 319 11.02 18.13 25.09
N ASN A 320 12.15 17.47 25.43
CA ASN A 320 13.48 17.82 24.92
C ASN A 320 13.79 19.32 25.02
N GLY A 321 13.43 19.92 26.18
CA GLY A 321 13.61 21.35 26.46
C GLY A 321 12.66 22.29 25.73
N LYS A 322 11.66 21.78 24.95
CA LYS A 322 10.66 22.59 24.28
C LYS A 322 9.32 22.55 25.01
N PRO A 323 8.69 23.71 25.24
CA PRO A 323 7.42 23.77 25.94
C PRO A 323 6.33 23.02 25.15
N VAL A 324 5.45 22.33 25.88
CA VAL A 324 4.32 21.57 25.37
C VAL A 324 3.05 22.12 26.01
N SER A 325 2.19 22.71 25.20
CA SER A 325 0.86 23.17 25.60
C SER A 325 -0.27 22.30 25.07
N ARG A 326 -0.01 21.52 24.03
CA ARG A 326 -0.99 20.66 23.36
C ARG A 326 -0.35 19.33 22.94
N LEU A 327 -1.19 18.31 22.74
CA LEU A 327 -0.74 17.00 22.25
C LEU A 327 0.02 17.11 20.93
N ALA A 328 -0.36 18.05 20.05
CA ALA A 328 0.33 18.29 18.78
C ALA A 328 1.79 18.71 18.96
N ASP A 329 2.10 19.54 19.97
CA ASP A 329 3.47 20.01 20.27
C ASP A 329 4.35 18.81 20.67
N TYR A 330 3.81 17.94 21.54
CA TYR A 330 4.46 16.70 21.94
C TYR A 330 4.73 15.80 20.75
N MET A 331 3.72 15.52 19.93
CA MET A 331 3.83 14.64 18.75
C MET A 331 4.81 15.16 17.72
N ASN A 332 4.85 16.48 17.49
CA ASN A 332 5.79 17.12 16.60
C ASN A 332 7.25 16.96 17.04
N GLU A 333 7.50 16.99 18.35
CA GLU A 333 8.87 16.85 18.87
C GLU A 333 9.34 15.40 18.89
N VAL A 334 8.53 14.48 19.44
CA VAL A 334 8.85 13.06 19.52
C VAL A 334 8.87 12.39 18.13
N GLY A 335 8.01 12.84 17.22
CA GLY A 335 7.92 12.32 15.86
C GLY A 335 9.18 12.53 15.02
N LYS A 336 10.08 13.46 15.37
CA LYS A 336 11.33 13.71 14.64
C LYS A 336 12.28 12.53 14.67
N ASN A 337 12.37 11.83 15.80
CA ASN A 337 13.14 10.60 15.91
C ASN A 337 12.51 9.68 16.98
N ARG A 338 11.69 8.80 16.55
CA ARG A 338 10.90 7.88 17.35
C ARG A 338 11.73 6.91 18.20
N PHE A 339 13.01 6.71 17.89
CA PHE A 339 13.91 5.81 18.61
C PHE A 339 14.95 6.53 19.48
N ALA A 340 14.94 7.86 19.50
CA ALA A 340 15.81 8.63 20.37
C ALA A 340 15.26 8.67 21.79
N ALA A 341 16.16 8.85 22.77
CA ALA A 341 15.78 9.17 24.14
C ALA A 341 14.93 10.45 24.16
N VAL A 342 13.91 10.46 25.00
CA VAL A 342 12.99 11.59 25.16
C VAL A 342 13.11 12.11 26.59
N GLU A 343 13.45 13.38 26.72
CA GLU A 343 13.44 14.09 28.00
C GLU A 343 12.07 14.73 28.20
N LEU A 344 11.43 14.43 29.35
CA LEU A 344 10.11 14.91 29.70
C LEU A 344 10.22 15.76 30.98
N GLU A 345 9.71 16.99 30.92
CA GLU A 345 9.45 17.77 32.11
C GLU A 345 7.96 17.71 32.46
N VAL A 346 7.65 17.33 33.67
CA VAL A 346 6.27 17.11 34.10
C VAL A 346 5.98 17.81 35.43
N ILE A 347 4.72 18.16 35.64
CA ILE A 347 4.18 18.55 36.92
C ILE A 347 3.45 17.35 37.53
N ALA A 348 3.88 16.89 38.69
CA ALA A 348 3.23 15.79 39.41
C ALA A 348 1.94 16.26 40.08
N ALA A 349 1.12 15.33 40.59
CA ALA A 349 -0.14 15.66 41.27
C ALA A 349 0.04 16.51 42.54
N ASP A 350 1.21 16.46 43.17
CA ASP A 350 1.59 17.28 44.32
C ASP A 350 2.07 18.70 43.95
N GLY A 351 2.05 19.05 42.63
CA GLY A 351 2.53 20.33 42.11
C GLY A 351 4.04 20.41 41.92
N THR A 352 4.81 19.36 42.23
CA THR A 352 6.26 19.37 42.04
C THR A 352 6.64 19.17 40.58
N GLN A 353 7.61 19.94 40.11
CA GLN A 353 8.18 19.75 38.77
C GLN A 353 9.27 18.67 38.83
N LYS A 354 9.22 17.71 37.90
CA LYS A 354 10.18 16.61 37.79
C LYS A 354 10.62 16.46 36.31
N SER A 355 11.85 16.00 36.14
CA SER A 355 12.37 15.68 34.80
C SER A 355 12.69 14.17 34.71
N PHE A 356 12.34 13.56 33.60
CA PHE A 356 12.57 12.15 33.32
C PHE A 356 13.15 11.97 31.90
N THR A 357 14.17 11.12 31.77
CA THR A 357 14.67 10.70 30.47
C THR A 357 14.25 9.26 30.20
N LEU A 358 13.44 9.05 29.17
CA LEU A 358 12.94 7.74 28.78
C LEU A 358 13.58 7.31 27.46
N ASN A 359 14.09 6.08 27.42
CA ASN A 359 14.55 5.44 26.19
C ASN A 359 13.40 4.62 25.62
N PRO A 360 12.94 4.89 24.39
CA PRO A 360 11.87 4.11 23.78
C PRO A 360 12.24 2.62 23.70
N ASN A 361 11.25 1.74 23.80
CA ASN A 361 11.45 0.32 23.60
C ASN A 361 11.78 0.02 22.12
N ARG A 362 12.02 -1.26 21.77
CA ARG A 362 12.38 -1.68 20.39
C ARG A 362 11.32 -1.34 19.34
N LEU A 363 10.09 -1.06 19.76
CA LEU A 363 9.01 -0.60 18.88
C LEU A 363 9.00 0.93 18.70
N GLY A 364 9.89 1.65 19.40
CA GLY A 364 9.90 3.11 19.45
C GLY A 364 8.74 3.66 20.30
N MET A 365 8.26 2.91 21.29
CA MET A 365 7.16 3.29 22.16
C MET A 365 7.67 3.63 23.56
N LEU A 366 7.03 4.61 24.19
CA LEU A 366 7.30 5.01 25.58
C LEU A 366 6.29 4.36 26.56
N GLY A 367 5.11 3.96 26.08
CA GLY A 367 4.13 3.19 26.81
C GLY A 367 3.17 3.99 27.67
N PHE A 368 2.90 5.22 27.30
CA PHE A 368 1.85 6.03 27.94
C PHE A 368 0.94 6.68 26.89
N TYR A 369 -0.28 6.99 27.31
CA TYR A 369 -1.28 7.68 26.52
C TYR A 369 -1.40 9.12 27.01
N LEU A 370 -1.52 10.03 26.06
CA LEU A 370 -1.68 11.46 26.32
C LEU A 370 -3.07 11.93 25.93
N GLN A 371 -3.53 12.93 26.65
CA GLN A 371 -4.77 13.62 26.36
C GLN A 371 -4.59 15.12 26.60
N ASP A 372 -5.17 15.94 25.73
CA ASP A 372 -5.30 17.37 26.01
C ASP A 372 -6.23 17.59 27.20
N MET A 373 -5.82 18.44 28.12
CA MET A 373 -6.62 18.83 29.27
C MET A 373 -7.62 19.91 28.84
N PRO A 374 -8.93 19.62 28.86
CA PRO A 374 -9.91 20.57 28.36
C PRO A 374 -10.01 21.80 29.23
N ASN A 375 -10.17 22.96 28.61
CA ASN A 375 -10.47 24.22 29.33
C ASN A 375 -11.98 24.33 29.60
N PRO A 376 -12.46 24.25 30.84
CA PRO A 376 -13.88 24.37 31.16
C PRO A 376 -14.50 25.73 30.77
N ALA A 377 -13.67 26.77 30.63
CA ALA A 377 -14.12 28.10 30.27
C ALA A 377 -14.31 28.30 28.76
N HIS A 378 -13.79 27.38 27.94
CA HIS A 378 -13.89 27.48 26.47
C HIS A 378 -14.17 26.12 25.85
N GLU A 379 -15.42 25.87 25.47
CA GLU A 379 -15.80 24.68 24.72
C GLU A 379 -15.76 24.96 23.22
N MET A 380 -15.08 24.09 22.47
CA MET A 380 -15.03 24.17 21.00
C MET A 380 -16.43 24.02 20.39
N SER A 381 -16.77 24.89 19.44
CA SER A 381 -18.06 24.85 18.77
C SER A 381 -18.30 23.55 17.99
N ALA A 382 -19.57 23.16 17.88
CA ALA A 382 -19.94 21.97 17.09
C ALA A 382 -19.51 22.10 15.63
N GLY A 383 -19.57 23.33 15.08
CA GLY A 383 -19.11 23.62 13.72
C GLY A 383 -17.61 23.38 13.54
N PHE A 384 -16.81 23.81 14.52
CA PHE A 384 -15.37 23.56 14.50
C PHE A 384 -15.06 22.05 14.55
N LYS A 385 -15.65 21.34 15.52
CA LYS A 385 -15.47 19.88 15.67
C LYS A 385 -15.84 19.14 14.37
N SER A 386 -16.95 19.52 13.72
CA SER A 386 -17.40 18.92 12.46
C SER A 386 -16.47 19.22 11.29
N ALA A 387 -15.93 20.43 11.21
CA ALA A 387 -15.00 20.82 10.15
C ALA A 387 -13.68 20.05 10.26
N ILE A 388 -13.11 19.96 11.46
CA ILE A 388 -11.87 19.19 11.69
C ILE A 388 -12.11 17.69 11.43
N PHE A 389 -13.24 17.13 11.87
CA PHE A 389 -13.60 15.75 11.57
C PHE A 389 -13.66 15.49 10.05
N ALA A 390 -14.31 16.38 9.28
CA ALA A 390 -14.42 16.24 7.84
C ALA A 390 -13.06 16.32 7.14
N ILE A 391 -12.16 17.22 7.57
CA ILE A 391 -10.81 17.35 7.03
C ILE A 391 -10.00 16.07 7.31
N ASN A 392 -10.04 15.56 8.54
CA ASN A 392 -9.33 14.34 8.93
C ASN A 392 -9.84 13.13 8.15
N LEU A 393 -11.17 13.00 7.97
CA LEU A 393 -11.77 11.93 7.18
C LEU A 393 -11.33 11.98 5.71
N LEU A 394 -11.23 13.18 5.11
CA LEU A 394 -10.75 13.35 3.75
C LEU A 394 -9.26 12.97 3.62
N LEU A 395 -8.44 13.43 4.56
CA LEU A 395 -7.00 13.10 4.56
C LEU A 395 -6.77 11.60 4.77
N GLU A 396 -7.53 10.97 5.67
CA GLU A 396 -7.50 9.54 5.89
C GLU A 396 -7.91 8.77 4.62
N PHE A 397 -9.01 9.16 3.98
CA PHE A 397 -9.48 8.56 2.74
C PHE A 397 -8.43 8.63 1.63
N PHE A 398 -7.83 9.81 1.40
CA PHE A 398 -6.79 9.95 0.40
C PHE A 398 -5.51 9.21 0.78
N GLY A 399 -5.15 9.18 2.07
CA GLY A 399 -4.03 8.37 2.57
C GLY A 399 -4.19 6.89 2.23
N TRP A 400 -5.37 6.32 2.49
CA TRP A 400 -5.69 4.94 2.12
C TRP A 400 -5.73 4.73 0.61
N LEU A 401 -6.27 5.69 -0.16
CA LEU A 401 -6.30 5.60 -1.61
C LEU A 401 -4.89 5.57 -2.22
N ILE A 402 -3.96 6.40 -1.72
CA ILE A 402 -2.56 6.42 -2.14
C ILE A 402 -1.88 5.10 -1.77
N LEU A 403 -1.97 4.68 -0.50
CA LEU A 403 -1.32 3.47 -0.01
C LEU A 403 -1.78 2.23 -0.77
N LEU A 404 -3.10 2.04 -0.91
CA LEU A 404 -3.67 0.89 -1.60
C LEU A 404 -3.34 0.92 -3.11
N SER A 405 -3.29 2.09 -3.75
CA SER A 405 -2.86 2.21 -5.15
C SER A 405 -1.45 1.66 -5.35
N ILE A 406 -0.52 2.03 -4.48
CA ILE A 406 0.87 1.54 -4.54
C ILE A 406 0.93 0.02 -4.25
N LEU A 407 0.25 -0.44 -3.21
CA LEU A 407 0.24 -1.87 -2.84
C LEU A 407 -0.36 -2.74 -3.94
N VAL A 408 -1.50 -2.34 -4.53
CA VAL A 408 -2.12 -3.09 -5.64
C VAL A 408 -1.20 -3.11 -6.86
N ALA A 409 -0.47 -2.02 -7.15
CA ALA A 409 0.50 -2.01 -8.23
C ALA A 409 1.65 -3.00 -7.98
N ILE A 410 2.23 -3.02 -6.78
CA ILE A 410 3.32 -3.93 -6.40
C ILE A 410 2.86 -5.39 -6.49
N VAL A 411 1.67 -5.70 -5.95
CA VAL A 411 1.10 -7.07 -5.98
C VAL A 411 0.84 -7.52 -7.42
N ASN A 412 0.31 -6.64 -8.28
CA ASN A 412 0.07 -6.99 -9.69
C ASN A 412 1.35 -7.14 -10.52
N PHE A 413 2.49 -6.60 -10.07
CA PHE A 413 3.79 -6.89 -10.68
C PHE A 413 4.43 -8.19 -10.18
N LEU A 414 3.87 -8.90 -9.18
CA LEU A 414 4.36 -10.22 -8.81
C LEU A 414 4.38 -11.16 -10.03
N PRO A 415 5.49 -11.88 -10.28
CA PRO A 415 5.68 -12.66 -11.50
C PRO A 415 4.89 -14.00 -11.47
N VAL A 416 3.68 -13.99 -10.95
CA VAL A 416 2.83 -15.18 -10.80
C VAL A 416 1.43 -14.94 -11.37
N VAL A 417 0.93 -15.90 -12.15
CA VAL A 417 -0.47 -15.88 -12.62
C VAL A 417 -1.39 -16.10 -11.40
N PRO A 418 -2.49 -15.34 -11.24
CA PRO A 418 -3.21 -14.59 -12.29
C PRO A 418 -2.80 -13.12 -12.48
N PHE A 419 -1.84 -12.58 -11.70
CA PHE A 419 -1.43 -11.19 -11.81
C PHE A 419 -0.81 -10.87 -13.18
N ASP A 420 -0.83 -9.60 -13.56
CA ASP A 420 -0.25 -9.12 -14.82
C ASP A 420 1.25 -9.40 -14.90
N GLY A 421 1.97 -9.24 -13.78
CA GLY A 421 3.39 -9.58 -13.66
C GLY A 421 3.69 -11.02 -14.05
N GLY A 422 2.79 -11.97 -13.78
CA GLY A 422 2.94 -13.36 -14.21
C GLY A 422 2.91 -13.52 -15.72
N ARG A 423 1.99 -12.83 -16.39
CA ARG A 423 1.93 -12.81 -17.88
C ARG A 423 3.14 -12.11 -18.47
N MET A 424 3.60 -11.02 -17.85
CA MET A 424 4.82 -10.31 -18.25
C MET A 424 6.05 -11.19 -18.08
N ALA A 425 6.21 -11.87 -16.93
CA ALA A 425 7.33 -12.76 -16.68
C ALA A 425 7.46 -13.86 -17.73
N ILE A 426 6.36 -14.51 -18.12
CA ILE A 426 6.35 -15.52 -19.18
C ILE A 426 6.95 -14.96 -20.48
N LEU A 427 6.53 -13.78 -20.92
CA LEU A 427 7.01 -13.16 -22.17
C LEU A 427 8.45 -12.67 -22.05
N LEU A 428 8.85 -12.12 -20.91
CA LEU A 428 10.20 -11.56 -20.70
C LEU A 428 11.26 -12.65 -20.57
N PHE A 429 10.96 -13.75 -19.88
CA PHE A 429 11.95 -14.80 -19.62
C PHE A 429 12.04 -15.85 -20.73
N ALA A 430 10.98 -16.06 -21.55
CA ALA A 430 10.98 -17.05 -22.63
C ALA A 430 12.17 -16.93 -23.59
N PRO A 431 12.63 -15.74 -24.02
CA PRO A 431 13.79 -15.61 -24.92
C PRO A 431 15.09 -16.16 -24.34
N TYR A 432 15.28 -16.14 -23.02
CA TYR A 432 16.49 -16.63 -22.36
C TYR A 432 16.56 -18.17 -22.27
N LEU A 433 15.41 -18.84 -22.41
CA LEU A 433 15.30 -20.29 -22.32
C LEU A 433 15.27 -21.01 -23.68
N LYS A 434 15.43 -20.27 -24.78
CA LYS A 434 15.43 -20.83 -26.15
C LYS A 434 16.48 -21.93 -26.37
N GLY A 435 17.58 -21.91 -25.61
CA GLY A 435 18.64 -22.92 -25.65
C GLY A 435 18.23 -24.30 -25.14
N LEU A 436 17.12 -24.43 -24.41
CA LEU A 436 16.68 -25.70 -23.81
C LEU A 436 15.95 -26.64 -24.79
N LYS A 437 15.86 -26.30 -26.08
CA LYS A 437 15.18 -27.10 -27.14
C LYS A 437 13.76 -27.54 -26.78
N MET A 438 13.05 -26.75 -25.99
CA MET A 438 11.64 -26.95 -25.58
C MET A 438 10.70 -26.25 -26.57
N SER A 439 9.46 -26.74 -26.66
CA SER A 439 8.41 -26.01 -27.39
C SER A 439 8.09 -24.70 -26.68
N GLU A 440 7.49 -23.72 -27.38
CA GLU A 440 7.08 -22.46 -26.79
C GLU A 440 6.11 -22.67 -25.61
N GLU A 441 5.15 -23.57 -25.76
CA GLU A 441 4.19 -23.93 -24.71
C GLU A 441 4.87 -24.55 -23.48
N GLN A 442 5.85 -25.44 -23.69
CA GLN A 442 6.63 -26.04 -22.60
C GLN A 442 7.45 -24.98 -21.86
N THR A 443 8.06 -24.05 -22.59
CA THR A 443 8.83 -22.94 -22.02
C THR A 443 7.95 -22.03 -21.17
N GLN A 444 6.79 -21.64 -21.68
CA GLN A 444 5.82 -20.81 -20.94
C GLN A 444 5.33 -21.53 -19.68
N LYS A 445 5.00 -22.82 -19.75
CA LYS A 445 4.60 -23.62 -18.59
C LYS A 445 5.72 -23.76 -17.55
N LEU A 446 6.97 -23.91 -17.99
CA LEU A 446 8.12 -23.99 -17.09
C LEU A 446 8.28 -22.68 -16.30
N ILE A 447 8.26 -21.53 -16.97
CA ILE A 447 8.38 -20.22 -16.34
C ILE A 447 7.22 -20.01 -15.36
N ALA A 448 5.99 -20.26 -15.79
CA ALA A 448 4.82 -20.11 -14.93
C ALA A 448 4.91 -20.98 -13.68
N ARG A 449 5.28 -22.26 -13.83
CA ARG A 449 5.45 -23.20 -12.69
C ARG A 449 6.55 -22.74 -11.73
N PHE A 450 7.69 -22.30 -12.24
CA PHE A 450 8.80 -21.79 -11.42
C PHE A 450 8.32 -20.64 -10.52
N PHE A 451 7.68 -19.62 -11.08
CA PHE A 451 7.20 -18.48 -10.29
C PHE A 451 6.01 -18.82 -9.39
N ILE A 452 5.12 -19.74 -9.79
CA ILE A 452 4.04 -20.23 -8.92
C ILE A 452 4.62 -20.90 -7.67
N TRP A 453 5.62 -21.75 -7.83
CA TRP A 453 6.27 -22.39 -6.69
C TRP A 453 7.07 -21.40 -5.85
N LEU A 454 7.88 -20.55 -6.47
CA LEU A 454 8.67 -19.54 -5.76
C LEU A 454 7.78 -18.61 -4.92
N VAL A 455 6.85 -17.94 -5.57
CA VAL A 455 5.97 -16.96 -4.89
C VAL A 455 4.98 -17.67 -3.97
N GLY A 456 4.45 -18.83 -4.36
CA GLY A 456 3.53 -19.62 -3.55
C GLY A 456 4.16 -20.09 -2.23
N ILE A 457 5.38 -20.61 -2.26
CA ILE A 457 6.12 -20.99 -1.04
C ILE A 457 6.37 -19.76 -0.16
N LEU A 458 6.80 -18.65 -0.74
CA LEU A 458 7.04 -17.42 0.01
C LEU A 458 5.74 -16.89 0.65
N ILE A 459 4.62 -16.91 -0.07
CA ILE A 459 3.31 -16.54 0.47
C ILE A 459 2.93 -17.47 1.65
N LEU A 460 3.07 -18.78 1.48
CA LEU A 460 2.76 -19.75 2.55
C LEU A 460 3.62 -19.50 3.79
N LEU A 461 4.93 -19.32 3.63
CA LEU A 461 5.84 -19.05 4.76
C LEU A 461 5.46 -17.77 5.51
N ASN A 462 5.08 -16.73 4.79
CA ASN A 462 4.66 -15.45 5.36
C ASN A 462 3.25 -15.50 6.00
N ALA A 463 2.42 -16.44 5.59
CA ALA A 463 1.06 -16.62 6.11
C ALA A 463 1.00 -17.52 7.36
N ILE A 464 2.02 -18.33 7.63
CA ILE A 464 2.03 -19.26 8.78
C ILE A 464 1.58 -18.59 10.10
N PRO A 465 2.07 -17.39 10.47
CA PRO A 465 1.69 -16.75 11.72
C PRO A 465 0.21 -16.34 11.83
N LEU A 466 -0.54 -16.33 10.72
CA LEU A 466 -1.99 -16.08 10.76
C LEU A 466 -2.77 -17.24 11.42
N PHE A 467 -2.17 -18.42 11.48
CA PHE A 467 -2.80 -19.66 11.92
C PHE A 467 -2.24 -20.19 13.25
N LEU A 468 -1.25 -19.52 13.81
CA LEU A 468 -0.60 -19.81 15.10
C LEU A 468 -0.98 -18.79 16.15
#